data_3e0de49047f206757ff5267009c5c03e
#
_entry.id   3e0de49047f206757ff5267009c5c03e
#
_cell.length_a   1.000
_cell.length_b   1.000
_cell.length_c   1.000
_cell.angle_alpha   90.00
_cell.angle_beta   90.00
_cell.angle_gamma   90.00
#
_symmetry.space_group_name_H-M   'P 1'
#
loop_
_entity.id
_entity.type
_entity.pdbx_description
1 polymer ?
#
loop_
_entity_poly.entity_id
_entity_poly.type
_entity_poly.pdbx_seq_one_letter_code
_entity_poly.pdbx_strand_id
1 'polypeptide(L)'
;HDALPILIVAKFAPNNYQKKFQEAVKYWMKENPDYYLTNARDFNDLQMTMQLLTNPEITGGQLPFTGTKLYASMDRFVQRTPSYMFGLGLYSKRTASFEAGNKENKRGWHTGDGMMYVYNDDEVQFNSSYWPTVDPYRLPGTTVDTISLADEVSAFTIITSKEQWVGGVTSDNQAVVGKALNKDGTKNNGKLLPMNLQAKKSWFVLNGQIIALGAGIKGDTEASIETVVDNRLLNDAYQYQVLSNIGEIHEK
;
A
#
# COMPACT_ATOMS: atom_id res chain seq x y z
N HIS A 1 10.36 0.49 6.15
CA HIS A 1 9.49 0.76 7.31
C HIS A 1 10.33 0.89 8.57
N ASP A 2 10.17 1.99 9.28
CA ASP A 2 10.96 2.27 10.46
C ASP A 2 10.45 1.43 11.65
N ALA A 3 11.17 0.35 11.99
CA ALA A 3 10.87 -0.48 13.15
C ALA A 3 11.39 0.12 14.46
N LEU A 4 12.26 1.13 14.41
CA LEU A 4 12.87 1.75 15.60
C LEU A 4 11.83 2.39 16.54
N PRO A 5 10.77 3.08 16.09
CA PRO A 5 9.72 3.55 16.99
C PRO A 5 9.10 2.44 17.82
N ILE A 6 8.91 1.25 17.25
CA ILE A 6 8.35 0.10 17.99
C ILE A 6 9.38 -0.39 19.03
N LEU A 7 10.65 -0.37 18.72
CA LEU A 7 11.70 -0.72 19.69
C LEU A 7 11.75 0.28 20.85
N ILE A 8 11.57 1.56 20.58
CA ILE A 8 11.47 2.59 21.62
C ILE A 8 10.25 2.34 22.52
N VAL A 9 9.08 2.11 21.91
CA VAL A 9 7.83 1.79 22.64
C VAL A 9 7.99 0.53 23.48
N ALA A 10 8.73 -0.47 23.00
CA ALA A 10 8.99 -1.69 23.75
C ALA A 10 9.62 -1.43 25.13
N LYS A 11 10.44 -0.37 25.29
CA LYS A 11 11.03 -0.01 26.59
C LYS A 11 10.00 0.37 27.66
N PHE A 12 8.85 0.88 27.22
CA PHE A 12 7.76 1.37 28.10
C PHE A 12 6.59 0.39 28.16
N ALA A 13 6.60 -0.67 27.37
CA ALA A 13 5.57 -1.66 27.33
C ALA A 13 5.58 -2.53 28.60
N PRO A 14 4.44 -3.07 29.05
CA PRO A 14 4.40 -4.10 30.08
C PRO A 14 5.30 -5.28 29.71
N ASN A 15 5.96 -5.91 30.71
CA ASN A 15 6.97 -6.95 30.50
C ASN A 15 6.58 -8.07 29.54
N ASN A 16 5.30 -8.48 29.57
CA ASN A 16 4.78 -9.52 28.68
C ASN A 16 4.69 -9.09 27.21
N TYR A 17 4.77 -7.80 26.89
CA TYR A 17 4.78 -7.27 25.53
C TYR A 17 6.18 -6.84 25.07
N GLN A 18 7.09 -6.47 25.99
CA GLN A 18 8.43 -6.02 25.64
C GLN A 18 9.14 -7.02 24.73
N LYS A 19 9.21 -8.29 25.16
CA LYS A 19 9.86 -9.35 24.39
C LYS A 19 9.19 -9.54 23.04
N LYS A 20 7.86 -9.51 22.96
CA LYS A 20 7.11 -9.64 21.69
C LYS A 20 7.44 -8.53 20.70
N PHE A 21 7.53 -7.29 21.18
CA PHE A 21 7.93 -6.16 20.31
C PHE A 21 9.38 -6.28 19.86
N GLN A 22 10.29 -6.65 20.75
CA GLN A 22 11.69 -6.88 20.41
C GLN A 22 11.87 -8.01 19.38
N GLU A 23 11.14 -9.10 19.53
CA GLU A 23 11.16 -10.22 18.57
C GLU A 23 10.61 -9.80 17.21
N ALA A 24 9.53 -9.03 17.16
CA ALA A 24 8.98 -8.50 15.93
C ALA A 24 9.96 -7.55 15.21
N VAL A 25 10.55 -6.63 15.97
CA VAL A 25 11.55 -5.69 15.42
C VAL A 25 12.79 -6.43 14.92
N LYS A 26 13.29 -7.39 15.71
CA LYS A 26 14.45 -8.21 15.30
C LYS A 26 14.16 -9.04 14.07
N TYR A 27 12.94 -9.56 13.92
CA TYR A 27 12.52 -10.24 12.70
C TYR A 27 12.68 -9.32 11.48
N TRP A 28 12.09 -8.12 11.50
CA TRP A 28 12.19 -7.17 10.38
C TRP A 28 13.64 -6.70 10.12
N MET A 29 14.41 -6.50 11.17
CA MET A 29 15.83 -6.12 11.02
C MET A 29 16.67 -7.23 10.38
N LYS A 30 16.36 -8.50 10.63
CA LYS A 30 17.05 -9.63 10.00
C LYS A 30 16.72 -9.78 8.51
N GLU A 31 15.52 -9.40 8.09
CA GLU A 31 15.13 -9.43 6.68
C GLU A 31 15.95 -8.42 5.84
N ASN A 32 16.29 -7.27 6.42
CA ASN A 32 17.11 -6.26 5.74
C ASN A 32 18.02 -5.52 6.74
N PRO A 33 19.09 -6.17 7.24
CA PRO A 33 19.95 -5.59 8.27
C PRO A 33 20.70 -4.35 7.78
N ASP A 34 21.14 -4.33 6.52
CA ASP A 34 21.86 -3.20 5.93
C ASP A 34 21.02 -1.92 5.92
N TYR A 35 19.74 -2.03 5.63
CA TYR A 35 18.83 -0.89 5.69
C TYR A 35 18.82 -0.25 7.08
N TYR A 36 18.71 -1.04 8.15
CA TYR A 36 18.63 -0.51 9.51
C TYR A 36 19.97 0.01 10.04
N LEU A 37 21.07 -0.54 9.57
CA LEU A 37 22.42 -0.09 9.96
C LEU A 37 22.81 1.20 9.23
N THR A 38 22.45 1.33 7.95
CA THR A 38 22.83 2.49 7.13
C THR A 38 21.89 3.68 7.26
N ASN A 39 20.63 3.45 7.64
CA ASN A 39 19.61 4.49 7.81
C ASN A 39 19.33 4.85 9.27
N ALA A 40 20.22 4.51 10.19
CA ALA A 40 20.15 4.98 11.57
C ALA A 40 20.26 6.52 11.61
N ARG A 41 19.32 7.18 12.30
CA ARG A 41 19.26 8.64 12.36
C ARG A 41 20.35 9.25 13.22
N ASP A 42 20.77 8.50 14.21
CA ASP A 42 21.83 8.90 15.15
C ASP A 42 22.54 7.67 15.76
N PHE A 43 23.51 7.93 16.61
CA PHE A 43 24.29 6.89 17.28
C PHE A 43 23.42 6.01 18.21
N ASN A 44 22.38 6.55 18.84
CA ASN A 44 21.52 5.78 19.73
C ASN A 44 20.68 4.76 18.94
N ASP A 45 20.16 5.18 17.80
CA ASP A 45 19.43 4.28 16.88
C ASP A 45 20.32 3.14 16.42
N LEU A 46 21.56 3.45 16.02
CA LEU A 46 22.54 2.44 15.61
C LEU A 46 22.87 1.48 16.76
N GLN A 47 23.13 2.01 17.94
CA GLN A 47 23.42 1.21 19.13
C GLN A 47 22.24 0.28 19.48
N MET A 48 21.03 0.78 19.48
CA MET A 48 19.83 -0.03 19.76
C MET A 48 19.64 -1.14 18.70
N THR A 49 19.86 -0.81 17.44
CA THR A 49 19.80 -1.79 16.34
C THR A 49 20.80 -2.90 16.54
N MET A 50 22.07 -2.55 16.80
CA MET A 50 23.13 -3.52 17.03
C MET A 50 22.90 -4.38 18.28
N GLN A 51 22.48 -3.76 19.39
CA GLN A 51 22.15 -4.47 20.62
C GLN A 51 21.04 -5.50 20.40
N LEU A 52 20.00 -5.14 19.64
CA LEU A 52 18.90 -6.07 19.37
C LEU A 52 19.33 -7.20 18.43
N LEU A 53 20.04 -6.87 17.35
CA LEU A 53 20.52 -7.88 16.38
C LEU A 53 21.44 -8.91 17.03
N THR A 54 22.31 -8.49 17.94
CA THR A 54 23.27 -9.36 18.60
C THR A 54 22.75 -10.05 19.86
N ASN A 55 21.59 -9.64 20.40
CA ASN A 55 21.02 -10.24 21.61
C ASN A 55 20.55 -11.70 21.37
N PRO A 56 21.17 -12.72 21.95
CA PRO A 56 20.78 -14.12 21.73
C PRO A 56 19.47 -14.52 22.40
N GLU A 57 19.01 -13.76 23.41
CA GLU A 57 17.76 -14.05 24.12
C GLU A 57 16.51 -13.64 23.34
N ILE A 58 16.68 -12.81 22.33
CA ILE A 58 15.63 -12.37 21.41
C ILE A 58 15.83 -13.09 20.08
N THR A 59 14.97 -14.02 19.75
CA THR A 59 15.17 -14.87 18.56
C THR A 59 14.84 -14.17 17.26
N GLY A 60 13.73 -13.42 17.20
CA GLY A 60 13.24 -12.79 15.97
C GLY A 60 13.10 -13.80 14.83
N GLY A 61 12.70 -15.01 15.13
CA GLY A 61 12.67 -16.12 14.16
C GLY A 61 11.31 -16.39 13.52
N GLN A 62 10.28 -15.61 13.85
CA GLN A 62 8.93 -15.81 13.35
C GLN A 62 8.33 -14.53 12.81
N LEU A 63 7.57 -14.66 11.73
CA LEU A 63 6.76 -13.57 11.21
C LEU A 63 5.79 -13.07 12.31
N PRO A 64 5.82 -11.77 12.66
CA PRO A 64 5.08 -11.25 13.80
C PRO A 64 3.56 -11.39 13.69
N PHE A 65 3.07 -11.42 12.45
CA PHE A 65 1.64 -11.54 12.18
C PHE A 65 1.41 -12.21 10.83
N THR A 66 0.50 -13.18 10.80
CA THR A 66 -0.09 -13.74 9.58
C THR A 66 -1.61 -13.64 9.67
N GLY A 67 -2.29 -13.52 8.54
CA GLY A 67 -3.74 -13.39 8.47
C GLY A 67 -4.19 -12.09 7.83
N THR A 68 -5.46 -11.75 8.05
CA THR A 68 -6.10 -10.58 7.45
C THR A 68 -6.44 -9.54 8.50
N LYS A 69 -6.30 -8.26 8.15
CA LYS A 69 -6.67 -7.14 9.00
C LYS A 69 -7.33 -6.03 8.20
N LEU A 70 -8.54 -5.66 8.60
CA LEU A 70 -9.24 -4.47 8.11
C LEU A 70 -9.07 -3.34 9.14
N TYR A 71 -8.46 -2.24 8.72
CA TYR A 71 -8.32 -1.01 9.50
C TYR A 71 -9.44 -0.05 9.11
N ALA A 72 -10.63 -0.28 9.67
CA ALA A 72 -11.85 0.38 9.27
C ALA A 72 -11.80 1.92 9.41
N SER A 73 -11.11 2.44 10.42
CA SER A 73 -10.94 3.89 10.63
C SER A 73 -9.92 4.53 9.68
N MET A 74 -9.12 3.72 8.99
CA MET A 74 -8.08 4.18 8.06
C MET A 74 -8.45 3.87 6.61
N ASP A 75 -9.53 3.15 6.35
CA ASP A 75 -9.90 2.62 5.04
C ASP A 75 -8.73 1.85 4.40
N ARG A 76 -8.11 0.93 5.16
CA ARG A 76 -6.98 0.10 4.71
C ARG A 76 -7.24 -1.35 5.04
N PHE A 77 -6.78 -2.21 4.15
CA PHE A 77 -6.80 -3.66 4.36
C PHE A 77 -5.41 -4.23 4.13
N VAL A 78 -5.05 -5.23 4.92
CA VAL A 78 -3.79 -5.97 4.78
C VAL A 78 -4.07 -7.46 4.97
N GLN A 79 -3.50 -8.27 4.10
CA GLN A 79 -3.26 -9.69 4.33
C GLN A 79 -1.74 -9.91 4.38
N ARG A 80 -1.30 -10.73 5.31
CA ARG A 80 0.08 -11.19 5.38
C ARG A 80 0.11 -12.72 5.45
N THR A 81 0.91 -13.31 4.59
CA THR A 81 1.21 -14.74 4.56
C THR A 81 2.72 -14.93 4.69
N PRO A 82 3.22 -16.15 4.88
CA PRO A 82 4.66 -16.42 4.85
C PRO A 82 5.35 -16.05 3.52
N SER A 83 4.61 -16.05 2.40
CA SER A 83 5.18 -15.88 1.05
C SER A 83 4.85 -14.54 0.41
N TYR A 84 3.86 -13.79 0.91
CA TYR A 84 3.53 -12.47 0.37
C TYR A 84 2.75 -11.60 1.36
N MET A 85 2.74 -10.32 1.10
CA MET A 85 1.82 -9.36 1.72
C MET A 85 0.97 -8.71 0.64
N PHE A 86 -0.33 -8.62 0.90
CA PHE A 86 -1.29 -7.90 0.08
C PHE A 86 -1.90 -6.74 0.86
N GLY A 87 -1.88 -5.55 0.30
CA GLY A 87 -2.48 -4.36 0.88
C GLY A 87 -3.42 -3.65 -0.08
N LEU A 88 -4.43 -2.97 0.46
CA LEU A 88 -5.34 -2.11 -0.30
C LEU A 88 -5.28 -0.68 0.20
N GLY A 89 -5.05 0.25 -0.73
CA GLY A 89 -5.22 1.67 -0.53
C GLY A 89 -6.65 2.10 -0.89
N LEU A 90 -7.44 2.46 0.11
CA LEU A 90 -8.83 2.88 -0.04
C LEU A 90 -9.03 4.26 0.59
N TYR A 91 -10.14 4.91 0.29
CA TYR A 91 -10.59 6.13 0.94
C TYR A 91 -12.11 6.27 0.86
N SER A 92 -12.66 7.12 1.71
CA SER A 92 -14.09 7.38 1.80
C SER A 92 -14.34 8.84 2.19
N LYS A 93 -15.53 9.14 2.65
CA LYS A 93 -15.83 10.43 3.30
C LYS A 93 -15.02 10.64 4.60
N ARG A 94 -14.56 9.55 5.24
CA ARG A 94 -13.83 9.60 6.53
C ARG A 94 -12.34 9.85 6.39
N THR A 95 -11.76 9.40 5.28
CA THR A 95 -10.30 9.42 5.07
C THR A 95 -9.96 10.09 3.74
N ALA A 96 -8.82 10.76 3.67
CA ALA A 96 -8.34 11.35 2.43
C ALA A 96 -7.88 10.27 1.44
N SER A 97 -8.01 10.56 0.14
CA SER A 97 -7.51 9.69 -0.92
C SER A 97 -5.99 9.60 -0.93
N PHE A 98 -5.32 10.71 -0.66
CA PHE A 98 -3.87 10.82 -0.50
C PHE A 98 -3.55 12.10 0.27
N GLU A 99 -2.31 12.24 0.66
CA GLU A 99 -1.75 13.45 1.25
C GLU A 99 -0.58 13.93 0.38
N ALA A 100 -0.55 15.22 0.09
CA ALA A 100 0.58 15.91 -0.53
C ALA A 100 1.04 17.01 0.42
N GLY A 101 2.35 17.11 0.64
CA GLY A 101 2.94 18.14 1.53
C GLY A 101 4.44 18.18 1.40
N ASN A 102 5.06 19.27 1.88
CA ASN A 102 6.52 19.44 1.90
C ASN A 102 7.21 19.18 0.54
N LYS A 103 6.50 19.37 -0.57
CA LYS A 103 6.90 19.02 -1.94
C LYS A 103 6.98 17.51 -2.21
N GLU A 104 6.39 16.70 -1.35
CA GLU A 104 6.33 15.25 -1.48
C GLU A 104 4.96 14.78 -1.95
N ASN A 105 4.91 13.57 -2.54
CA ASN A 105 3.69 12.89 -2.99
C ASN A 105 2.75 13.74 -3.88
N LYS A 106 3.31 14.52 -4.78
CA LYS A 106 2.56 15.47 -5.61
C LYS A 106 1.59 14.82 -6.58
N ARG A 107 1.77 13.53 -6.89
CA ARG A 107 1.01 12.73 -7.85
C ARG A 107 0.32 11.52 -7.22
N GLY A 108 0.03 11.58 -5.92
CA GLY A 108 -0.65 10.51 -5.18
C GLY A 108 -2.14 10.36 -5.50
N TRP A 109 -2.67 11.04 -6.52
CA TRP A 109 -4.09 11.21 -6.83
C TRP A 109 -4.93 9.93 -6.79
N HIS A 110 -4.35 8.81 -7.21
CA HIS A 110 -5.05 7.54 -7.41
C HIS A 110 -4.68 6.46 -6.39
N THR A 111 -3.79 6.74 -5.44
CA THR A 111 -3.36 5.74 -4.44
C THR A 111 -4.49 5.21 -3.57
N GLY A 112 -5.56 5.99 -3.40
CA GLY A 112 -6.77 5.59 -2.66
C GLY A 112 -7.86 4.94 -3.53
N ASP A 113 -7.70 4.85 -4.85
CA ASP A 113 -8.70 4.35 -5.79
C ASP A 113 -8.75 2.81 -5.90
N GLY A 114 -8.31 2.13 -4.85
CA GLY A 114 -8.22 0.68 -4.80
C GLY A 114 -6.88 0.15 -5.24
N MET A 115 -5.81 0.93 -5.03
CA MET A 115 -4.47 0.46 -5.33
C MET A 115 -4.14 -0.81 -4.55
N MET A 116 -3.65 -1.80 -5.27
CA MET A 116 -3.22 -3.08 -4.75
C MET A 116 -1.71 -3.11 -4.59
N TYR A 117 -1.26 -3.36 -3.37
CA TYR A 117 0.14 -3.55 -3.03
C TYR A 117 0.40 -5.04 -2.83
N VAL A 118 1.08 -5.68 -3.76
CA VAL A 118 1.50 -7.08 -3.63
C VAL A 118 3.01 -7.11 -3.45
N TYR A 119 3.44 -7.38 -2.22
CA TYR A 119 4.84 -7.60 -1.88
C TYR A 119 5.10 -9.10 -1.84
N ASN A 120 6.07 -9.53 -2.59
CA ASN A 120 6.63 -10.88 -2.59
C ASN A 120 8.13 -10.80 -2.29
N ASP A 121 8.93 -11.73 -2.79
CA ASP A 121 10.38 -11.72 -2.60
C ASP A 121 11.09 -10.57 -3.34
N ASP A 122 10.40 -9.90 -4.28
CA ASP A 122 10.90 -8.71 -4.94
C ASP A 122 10.65 -7.46 -4.08
N GLU A 123 11.64 -7.11 -3.27
CA GLU A 123 11.56 -6.01 -2.30
C GLU A 123 11.66 -4.62 -2.94
N VAL A 124 11.99 -4.51 -4.24
CA VAL A 124 12.10 -3.19 -4.90
C VAL A 124 10.73 -2.62 -5.29
N GLN A 125 9.68 -3.43 -5.27
CA GLN A 125 8.32 -2.97 -5.54
C GLN A 125 7.87 -1.98 -4.46
N PHE A 126 7.26 -0.88 -4.90
CA PHE A 126 6.71 0.18 -4.06
C PHE A 126 7.72 0.90 -3.16
N ASN A 127 9.00 0.83 -3.50
CA ASN A 127 10.06 1.58 -2.82
C ASN A 127 10.44 2.88 -3.57
N SER A 128 11.56 3.50 -3.19
CA SER A 128 12.02 4.77 -3.72
C SER A 128 12.27 4.79 -5.23
N SER A 129 12.59 3.64 -5.86
CA SER A 129 12.82 3.56 -7.30
C SER A 129 11.52 3.39 -8.09
N TYR A 130 10.51 2.77 -7.49
CA TYR A 130 9.20 2.58 -8.10
C TYR A 130 8.44 3.91 -8.28
N TRP A 131 8.32 4.71 -7.23
CA TRP A 131 7.49 5.89 -7.23
C TRP A 131 7.90 6.98 -8.23
N PRO A 132 9.18 7.25 -8.49
CA PRO A 132 9.60 8.20 -9.51
C PRO A 132 9.37 7.73 -10.95
N THR A 133 9.20 6.42 -11.18
CA THR A 133 9.16 5.82 -12.52
C THR A 133 7.80 5.31 -12.92
N VAL A 134 6.92 4.99 -11.96
CA VAL A 134 5.56 4.52 -12.27
C VAL A 134 4.72 5.62 -12.90
N ASP A 135 3.88 5.25 -13.87
CA ASP A 135 2.82 6.15 -14.34
C ASP A 135 1.78 6.35 -13.23
N PRO A 136 1.61 7.56 -12.69
CA PRO A 136 0.71 7.82 -11.58
C PRO A 136 -0.78 7.65 -11.92
N TYR A 137 -1.12 7.56 -13.21
CA TYR A 137 -2.46 7.21 -13.68
C TYR A 137 -2.69 5.71 -13.75
N ARG A 138 -1.63 4.89 -13.72
CA ARG A 138 -1.70 3.45 -13.93
C ARG A 138 -1.14 2.67 -12.74
N LEU A 139 -1.64 2.96 -11.56
CA LEU A 139 -1.28 2.22 -10.34
C LEU A 139 -2.02 0.86 -10.29
N PRO A 140 -1.38 -0.20 -9.80
CA PRO A 140 -1.95 -1.55 -9.77
C PRO A 140 -3.33 -1.60 -9.12
N GLY A 141 -4.29 -2.24 -9.75
CA GLY A 141 -5.64 -2.45 -9.22
C GLY A 141 -6.58 -1.24 -9.28
N THR A 142 -6.11 -0.07 -9.70
CA THR A 142 -6.94 1.14 -9.74
C THR A 142 -7.89 1.14 -10.94
N THR A 143 -9.03 1.83 -10.80
CA THR A 143 -9.91 2.21 -11.90
C THR A 143 -9.95 3.73 -11.93
N VAL A 144 -9.54 4.32 -13.02
CA VAL A 144 -9.32 5.76 -13.14
C VAL A 144 -9.89 6.29 -14.45
N ASP A 145 -10.28 7.54 -14.48
CA ASP A 145 -10.36 8.32 -15.71
C ASP A 145 -8.99 8.98 -15.94
N THR A 146 -8.58 9.10 -17.19
CA THR A 146 -7.27 9.63 -17.55
C THR A 146 -7.28 11.14 -17.75
N ILE A 147 -8.14 11.85 -17.03
CA ILE A 147 -8.15 13.32 -17.01
C ILE A 147 -6.79 13.84 -16.53
N SER A 148 -6.23 14.76 -17.30
CA SER A 148 -4.92 15.36 -16.96
C SER A 148 -4.98 16.13 -15.63
N LEU A 149 -4.08 15.81 -14.72
CA LEU A 149 -3.93 16.40 -13.40
C LEU A 149 -2.60 17.12 -13.29
N ALA A 150 -2.62 18.34 -12.74
CA ALA A 150 -1.41 19.05 -12.36
C ALA A 150 -0.83 18.48 -11.07
N ASP A 151 0.49 18.61 -10.90
CA ASP A 151 1.16 18.28 -9.64
C ASP A 151 0.47 19.01 -8.48
N GLU A 152 0.14 18.28 -7.40
CA GLU A 152 -0.47 18.87 -6.22
C GLU A 152 0.54 19.72 -5.45
N VAL A 153 0.21 20.94 -5.16
CA VAL A 153 1.08 21.89 -4.47
C VAL A 153 0.63 22.20 -3.04
N SER A 154 -0.64 21.91 -2.74
CA SER A 154 -1.20 22.16 -1.41
C SER A 154 -0.89 21.00 -0.46
N ALA A 155 -0.19 21.29 0.61
CA ALA A 155 0.19 20.31 1.61
C ALA A 155 -0.99 19.64 2.33
N PHE A 156 -2.17 20.25 2.31
CA PHE A 156 -3.25 19.88 3.21
C PHE A 156 -4.63 19.91 2.54
N THR A 157 -4.68 19.83 1.23
CA THR A 157 -5.97 19.64 0.55
C THR A 157 -6.47 18.24 0.84
N ILE A 158 -7.43 18.12 1.75
CA ILE A 158 -8.07 16.86 2.06
C ILE A 158 -9.06 16.54 0.94
N ILE A 159 -8.72 15.57 0.10
CA ILE A 159 -9.59 15.07 -0.95
C ILE A 159 -10.28 13.82 -0.42
N THR A 160 -11.56 13.96 -0.06
CA THR A 160 -12.40 12.85 0.39
C THR A 160 -13.44 12.51 -0.67
N SER A 161 -14.02 11.32 -0.59
CA SER A 161 -15.17 10.92 -1.39
C SER A 161 -16.48 11.46 -0.82
N LYS A 162 -17.52 11.58 -1.64
CA LYS A 162 -18.91 11.73 -1.17
C LYS A 162 -19.45 10.43 -0.56
N GLU A 163 -18.86 9.29 -0.94
CA GLU A 163 -19.27 7.96 -0.48
C GLU A 163 -18.71 7.62 0.89
N GLN A 164 -19.54 7.00 1.72
CA GLN A 164 -19.11 6.49 3.02
C GLN A 164 -18.73 5.01 2.97
N TRP A 165 -19.18 4.29 1.93
CA TRP A 165 -19.09 2.85 1.90
C TRP A 165 -17.71 2.38 1.46
N VAL A 166 -16.88 2.16 2.46
CA VAL A 166 -15.64 1.39 2.40
C VAL A 166 -15.64 0.49 3.62
N GLY A 167 -15.42 -0.80 3.44
CA GLY A 167 -15.42 -1.73 4.54
C GLY A 167 -15.36 -3.18 4.08
N GLY A 168 -15.61 -4.08 5.01
CA GLY A 168 -15.56 -5.50 4.72
C GLY A 168 -15.66 -6.35 5.97
N VAL A 169 -15.44 -7.62 5.79
CA VAL A 169 -15.32 -8.62 6.87
C VAL A 169 -14.01 -9.38 6.71
N THR A 170 -13.43 -9.78 7.82
CA THR A 170 -12.21 -10.58 7.86
C THR A 170 -12.40 -11.76 8.81
N SER A 171 -11.80 -12.88 8.46
CA SER A 171 -11.69 -14.06 9.31
C SER A 171 -10.36 -14.73 9.01
N ASP A 172 -9.50 -14.85 10.02
CA ASP A 172 -8.16 -15.44 9.89
C ASP A 172 -7.44 -15.06 8.58
N ASN A 173 -7.47 -15.97 7.61
CA ASN A 173 -6.81 -15.80 6.30
C ASN A 173 -7.77 -15.45 5.16
N GLN A 174 -9.03 -15.14 5.46
CA GLN A 174 -10.04 -14.83 4.47
C GLN A 174 -10.61 -13.42 4.69
N ALA A 175 -10.99 -12.77 3.61
CA ALA A 175 -11.61 -11.45 3.69
C ALA A 175 -12.50 -11.17 2.48
N VAL A 176 -13.49 -10.34 2.70
CA VAL A 176 -14.23 -9.63 1.64
C VAL A 176 -14.16 -8.14 1.95
N VAL A 177 -13.63 -7.37 1.03
CA VAL A 177 -13.48 -5.92 1.16
C VAL A 177 -14.17 -5.25 -0.02
N GLY A 178 -14.82 -4.12 0.21
CA GLY A 178 -15.50 -3.39 -0.84
C GLY A 178 -15.38 -1.88 -0.69
N LYS A 179 -15.58 -1.19 -1.81
CA LYS A 179 -15.56 0.27 -1.91
C LYS A 179 -16.57 0.75 -2.96
N ALA A 180 -17.36 1.76 -2.61
CA ALA A 180 -18.00 2.62 -3.59
C ALA A 180 -17.00 3.69 -4.05
N LEU A 181 -16.53 3.58 -5.29
CA LEU A 181 -15.71 4.61 -5.93
C LEU A 181 -16.63 5.70 -6.49
N ASN A 182 -16.36 6.94 -6.15
CA ASN A 182 -17.06 8.10 -6.70
C ASN A 182 -16.10 9.30 -6.72
N LYS A 183 -15.77 9.75 -7.92
CA LYS A 183 -14.85 10.87 -8.16
C LYS A 183 -15.55 12.21 -8.30
N ASP A 184 -16.89 12.24 -8.24
CA ASP A 184 -17.62 13.51 -8.30
C ASP A 184 -17.24 14.42 -7.14
N GLY A 185 -16.95 15.67 -7.47
CA GLY A 185 -16.46 16.66 -6.51
C GLY A 185 -14.95 16.62 -6.22
N THR A 186 -14.19 15.80 -6.94
CA THR A 186 -12.71 15.77 -6.84
C THR A 186 -12.12 17.12 -7.21
N LYS A 187 -11.10 17.52 -6.47
CA LYS A 187 -10.34 18.75 -6.69
C LYS A 187 -8.87 18.46 -6.93
N ASN A 188 -8.22 19.32 -7.71
CA ASN A 188 -6.78 19.38 -7.83
C ASN A 188 -6.32 20.81 -7.56
N ASN A 189 -5.40 21.02 -6.64
CA ASN A 189 -4.98 22.33 -6.18
C ASN A 189 -6.17 23.24 -5.79
N GLY A 190 -7.17 22.66 -5.13
CA GLY A 190 -8.40 23.37 -4.72
C GLY A 190 -9.41 23.62 -5.83
N LYS A 191 -9.06 23.42 -7.10
CA LYS A 191 -9.94 23.62 -8.25
C LYS A 191 -10.75 22.35 -8.52
N LEU A 192 -12.07 22.50 -8.62
CA LEU A 192 -12.97 21.42 -8.97
C LEU A 192 -12.67 20.86 -10.36
N LEU A 193 -12.60 19.54 -10.47
CA LEU A 193 -12.38 18.82 -11.72
C LEU A 193 -13.71 18.28 -12.28
N PRO A 194 -13.83 18.15 -13.61
CA PRO A 194 -15.01 17.56 -14.25
C PRO A 194 -15.00 16.02 -14.16
N MET A 195 -14.60 15.46 -13.02
CA MET A 195 -14.55 14.03 -12.80
C MET A 195 -15.87 13.54 -12.21
N ASN A 196 -16.41 12.48 -12.80
CA ASN A 196 -17.64 11.86 -12.32
C ASN A 196 -17.59 10.33 -12.38
N LEU A 197 -16.41 9.75 -12.51
CA LEU A 197 -16.22 8.30 -12.51
C LEU A 197 -16.83 7.66 -11.27
N GLN A 198 -17.64 6.65 -11.48
CA GLN A 198 -18.26 5.82 -10.45
C GLN A 198 -17.98 4.35 -10.73
N ALA A 199 -17.81 3.57 -9.66
CA ALA A 199 -17.70 2.12 -9.72
C ALA A 199 -18.00 1.49 -8.35
N LYS A 200 -18.33 0.22 -8.35
CA LYS A 200 -18.28 -0.64 -7.17
C LYS A 200 -17.10 -1.58 -7.32
N LYS A 201 -16.19 -1.54 -6.37
CA LYS A 201 -15.02 -2.41 -6.36
C LYS A 201 -15.07 -3.35 -5.16
N SER A 202 -14.68 -4.59 -5.37
CA SER A 202 -14.62 -5.58 -4.30
C SER A 202 -13.43 -6.50 -4.49
N TRP A 203 -12.89 -6.94 -3.35
CA TRP A 203 -11.77 -7.86 -3.28
C TRP A 203 -12.14 -9.02 -2.37
N PHE A 204 -11.92 -10.22 -2.86
CA PHE A 204 -12.10 -11.45 -2.12
C PHE A 204 -10.74 -12.09 -1.91
N VAL A 205 -10.41 -12.33 -0.67
CA VAL A 205 -9.20 -13.03 -0.28
C VAL A 205 -9.63 -14.39 0.25
N LEU A 206 -9.44 -15.42 -0.54
CA LEU A 206 -9.94 -16.75 -0.27
C LEU A 206 -8.87 -17.79 -0.60
N ASN A 207 -8.52 -18.63 0.38
CA ASN A 207 -7.62 -19.77 0.15
C ASN A 207 -6.29 -19.41 -0.54
N GLY A 208 -5.70 -18.27 -0.17
CA GLY A 208 -4.44 -17.79 -0.76
C GLY A 208 -4.59 -17.13 -2.13
N GLN A 209 -5.81 -16.94 -2.62
CA GLN A 209 -6.11 -16.25 -3.87
C GLN A 209 -6.69 -14.87 -3.58
N ILE A 210 -6.38 -13.91 -4.45
CA ILE A 210 -6.93 -12.56 -4.42
C ILE A 210 -7.74 -12.37 -5.70
N ILE A 211 -9.03 -12.11 -5.55
CA ILE A 211 -9.96 -11.89 -6.66
C ILE A 211 -10.43 -10.45 -6.57
N ALA A 212 -10.11 -9.63 -7.56
CA ALA A 212 -10.56 -8.24 -7.66
C ALA A 212 -11.67 -8.12 -8.71
N LEU A 213 -12.78 -7.50 -8.33
CA LEU A 213 -13.93 -7.29 -9.21
C LEU A 213 -14.29 -5.80 -9.27
N GLY A 214 -14.75 -5.39 -10.46
CA GLY A 214 -15.34 -4.08 -10.71
C GLY A 214 -16.70 -4.21 -11.35
N ALA A 215 -17.68 -3.41 -10.91
CA ALA A 215 -19.00 -3.38 -11.47
C ALA A 215 -19.56 -1.94 -11.53
N GLY A 216 -20.46 -1.68 -12.48
CA GLY A 216 -21.07 -0.37 -12.64
C GLY A 216 -20.07 0.74 -12.91
N ILE A 217 -18.98 0.41 -13.61
CA ILE A 217 -17.96 1.37 -14.01
C ILE A 217 -18.58 2.30 -15.04
N LYS A 218 -18.68 3.57 -14.71
CA LYS A 218 -19.25 4.59 -15.60
C LYS A 218 -18.66 5.96 -15.27
N GLY A 219 -18.57 6.79 -16.27
CA GLY A 219 -18.20 8.20 -16.19
C GLY A 219 -18.61 8.89 -17.47
N ASP A 220 -18.92 10.17 -17.38
CA ASP A 220 -19.27 11.02 -18.51
C ASP A 220 -18.11 12.03 -18.68
N THR A 221 -17.03 11.56 -19.29
CA THR A 221 -15.83 12.34 -19.53
C THR A 221 -15.30 12.01 -20.93
N GLU A 222 -14.64 12.95 -21.57
CA GLU A 222 -13.95 12.72 -22.84
C GLU A 222 -12.68 11.86 -22.67
N ALA A 223 -12.22 11.69 -21.43
CA ALA A 223 -11.06 10.86 -21.13
C ALA A 223 -11.43 9.38 -21.06
N SER A 224 -10.48 8.51 -21.36
CA SER A 224 -10.69 7.06 -21.24
C SER A 224 -10.81 6.65 -19.78
N ILE A 225 -11.61 5.62 -19.52
CA ILE A 225 -11.68 4.95 -18.22
C ILE A 225 -10.89 3.65 -18.33
N GLU A 226 -9.90 3.49 -17.47
CA GLU A 226 -9.01 2.34 -17.46
C GLU A 226 -9.08 1.61 -16.12
N THR A 227 -9.02 0.28 -16.14
CA THR A 227 -8.75 -0.53 -14.95
C THR A 227 -7.40 -1.20 -15.12
N VAL A 228 -6.48 -0.88 -14.25
CA VAL A 228 -5.11 -1.39 -14.28
C VAL A 228 -5.07 -2.69 -13.49
N VAL A 229 -4.67 -3.77 -14.14
CA VAL A 229 -4.54 -5.08 -13.49
C VAL A 229 -3.31 -5.11 -12.59
N ASP A 230 -2.14 -4.79 -13.15
CA ASP A 230 -0.86 -4.71 -12.44
C ASP A 230 0.07 -3.70 -13.12
N ASN A 231 1.06 -3.22 -12.41
CA ASN A 231 2.13 -2.37 -12.91
C ASN A 231 3.32 -2.51 -11.97
N ARG A 232 4.39 -3.13 -12.45
CA ARG A 232 5.56 -3.49 -11.64
C ARG A 232 6.82 -2.83 -12.16
N LEU A 233 7.69 -2.49 -11.24
CA LEU A 233 9.06 -2.12 -11.56
C LEU A 233 9.81 -3.41 -11.99
N LEU A 234 10.34 -3.42 -13.21
CA LEU A 234 11.19 -4.51 -13.65
C LEU A 234 12.54 -4.46 -12.93
N ASN A 235 13.05 -5.62 -12.57
CA ASN A 235 14.27 -5.77 -11.80
C ASN A 235 15.08 -6.93 -12.39
N ASP A 236 16.32 -6.67 -12.75
CA ASP A 236 17.21 -7.66 -13.36
C ASP A 236 17.49 -8.89 -12.46
N ALA A 237 17.28 -8.78 -11.16
CA ALA A 237 17.40 -9.90 -10.21
C ALA A 237 16.28 -10.93 -10.36
N TYR A 238 15.18 -10.58 -11.03
CA TYR A 238 14.01 -11.44 -11.24
C TYR A 238 13.68 -11.54 -12.72
N GLN A 239 13.36 -12.75 -13.17
CA GLN A 239 12.87 -12.96 -14.52
C GLN A 239 11.34 -12.90 -14.52
N TYR A 240 10.80 -11.88 -15.16
CA TYR A 240 9.36 -11.76 -15.37
C TYR A 240 8.98 -12.34 -16.73
N GLN A 241 7.95 -13.15 -16.74
CA GLN A 241 7.35 -13.67 -17.96
C GLN A 241 5.88 -13.30 -18.00
N VAL A 242 5.47 -12.59 -19.02
CA VAL A 242 4.07 -12.24 -19.25
C VAL A 242 3.49 -13.18 -20.29
N LEU A 243 2.54 -14.01 -19.89
CA LEU A 243 1.85 -14.95 -20.77
C LEU A 243 0.42 -14.48 -21.01
N SER A 244 -0.02 -14.56 -22.23
CA SER A 244 -1.40 -14.31 -22.62
C SER A 244 -1.94 -15.46 -23.48
N ASN A 245 -3.26 -15.48 -23.68
CA ASN A 245 -3.89 -16.45 -24.59
C ASN A 245 -3.51 -16.26 -26.08
N ILE A 246 -2.82 -15.19 -26.43
CA ILE A 246 -2.30 -14.90 -27.77
C ILE A 246 -0.78 -15.12 -27.89
N GLY A 247 -0.13 -15.63 -26.84
CA GLY A 247 1.29 -15.90 -26.77
C GLY A 247 2.04 -15.07 -25.73
N GLU A 248 3.36 -15.18 -25.74
CA GLU A 248 4.23 -14.39 -24.87
C GLU A 248 4.24 -12.92 -25.30
N ILE A 249 4.11 -12.02 -24.34
CA ILE A 249 4.22 -10.59 -24.58
C ILE A 249 5.65 -10.19 -24.20
N HIS A 250 6.43 -9.81 -25.21
CA HIS A 250 7.75 -9.22 -24.99
C HIS A 250 7.58 -7.71 -24.85
N GLU A 251 7.93 -7.15 -23.70
CA GLU A 251 8.11 -5.71 -23.58
C GLU A 251 9.43 -5.29 -24.25
N LYS A 252 9.35 -4.17 -24.96
CA LYS A 252 10.52 -3.53 -25.57
C LYS A 252 11.12 -2.51 -24.59
#